data_3925f2143aa0a6f54f7da988ff85a8ba
#
_entry.id   3925f2143aa0a6f54f7da988ff85a8ba
#
_cell.length_a   1.000
_cell.length_b   1.000
_cell.length_c   1.000
_cell.angle_alpha   90.00
_cell.angle_beta   90.00
_cell.angle_gamma   90.00
#
_symmetry.space_group_name_H-M   'P 1'
#
loop_
_entity.id
_entity.type
_entity.pdbx_description
1 polymer ?
#
loop_
_entity_poly.entity_id
_entity_poly.type
_entity_poly.pdbx_seq_one_letter_code
_entity_poly.pdbx_strand_id
1 'polypeptide(L)'
;MATKITISALPAASSASGSDVFPLVQSSLTKKITYTNLFTNATLTNPTMTTPTLGVAAATSINKVAITAPATSATLTIANSKTLTCNNSITFAGTDATTMTFPGTDASIARTDAAQTFTGTQTFAGAVVGSVQSLSGPGAVNVTTFTTAFTSTGTGDALTLADGVAGQFKAIVYVAEAAGADTGILTPANFGNGTTITFNAVGESVLLQFLGTDWWIVSNNGATVA
;
A
#
# COMPACT_ATOMS: atom_id res chain seq x y z
N MET A 1 24.27 -69.15 -40.85
CA MET A 1 23.31 -68.06 -41.26
C MET A 1 22.85 -67.33 -40.03
N ALA A 2 23.02 -66.04 -39.98
CA ALA A 2 22.46 -65.22 -38.84
C ALA A 2 20.93 -65.16 -38.99
N THR A 3 20.19 -65.56 -37.95
CA THR A 3 18.76 -65.53 -37.96
C THR A 3 18.31 -64.06 -37.91
N LYS A 4 17.60 -63.61 -38.91
CA LYS A 4 17.05 -62.25 -38.99
C LYS A 4 15.85 -62.14 -38.04
N ILE A 5 16.01 -61.51 -36.94
CA ILE A 5 14.93 -61.24 -35.99
C ILE A 5 14.30 -59.86 -36.32
N THR A 6 12.99 -59.80 -36.48
CA THR A 6 12.28 -58.55 -36.68
C THR A 6 12.22 -57.77 -35.36
N ILE A 7 12.22 -56.45 -35.42
CA ILE A 7 12.15 -55.58 -34.23
C ILE A 7 10.93 -55.92 -33.35
N SER A 8 9.80 -56.27 -33.98
CA SER A 8 8.57 -56.68 -33.30
C SER A 8 8.65 -58.02 -32.56
N ALA A 9 9.69 -58.86 -32.84
CA ALA A 9 9.91 -60.13 -32.20
C ALA A 9 10.96 -60.08 -31.08
N LEU A 10 11.49 -58.90 -30.76
CA LEU A 10 12.41 -58.73 -29.64
C LEU A 10 11.64 -58.74 -28.29
N PRO A 11 12.22 -59.34 -27.24
CA PRO A 11 11.64 -59.23 -25.91
C PRO A 11 11.50 -57.77 -25.48
N ALA A 12 10.41 -57.45 -24.77
CA ALA A 12 10.25 -56.11 -24.19
C ALA A 12 11.28 -55.85 -23.11
N ALA A 13 11.94 -54.70 -23.15
CA ALA A 13 12.81 -54.26 -22.08
C ALA A 13 11.99 -53.75 -20.93
N SER A 14 12.33 -54.11 -19.69
CA SER A 14 11.67 -53.65 -18.46
C SER A 14 12.05 -52.23 -18.08
N SER A 15 13.22 -51.78 -18.43
CA SER A 15 13.73 -50.42 -18.20
C SER A 15 14.83 -50.12 -19.21
N ALA A 16 15.06 -48.84 -19.51
CA ALA A 16 16.16 -48.39 -20.32
C ALA A 16 17.29 -47.79 -19.46
N SER A 17 18.53 -48.08 -19.80
CA SER A 17 19.73 -47.51 -19.17
C SER A 17 20.46 -46.58 -20.14
N GLY A 18 21.37 -45.74 -19.63
CA GLY A 18 22.10 -44.79 -20.46
C GLY A 18 22.98 -45.44 -21.56
N SER A 19 23.34 -46.73 -21.41
CA SER A 19 24.14 -47.50 -22.35
C SER A 19 23.30 -48.27 -23.38
N ASP A 20 22.00 -48.38 -23.18
CA ASP A 20 21.11 -49.09 -24.13
C ASP A 20 21.12 -48.40 -25.48
N VAL A 21 20.98 -49.16 -26.53
CA VAL A 21 21.06 -48.68 -27.91
C VAL A 21 19.78 -48.94 -28.66
N PHE A 22 19.36 -47.94 -29.42
CA PHE A 22 18.23 -48.04 -30.34
C PHE A 22 18.73 -48.01 -31.79
N PRO A 23 18.24 -48.87 -32.65
CA PRO A 23 18.54 -48.77 -34.07
C PRO A 23 17.79 -47.58 -34.67
N LEU A 24 18.46 -46.80 -35.48
CA LEU A 24 17.84 -45.74 -36.31
C LEU A 24 18.40 -45.79 -37.73
N VAL A 25 17.62 -45.33 -38.67
CA VAL A 25 18.08 -45.15 -40.05
C VAL A 25 18.40 -43.70 -40.29
N GLN A 26 19.64 -43.40 -40.62
CA GLN A 26 20.10 -42.05 -40.95
C GLN A 26 20.88 -42.12 -42.28
N SER A 27 20.48 -41.31 -43.26
CA SER A 27 21.05 -41.27 -44.58
C SER A 27 21.13 -42.67 -45.25
N SER A 28 20.03 -43.44 -45.18
CA SER A 28 19.87 -44.81 -45.71
C SER A 28 20.78 -45.84 -45.04
N LEU A 29 21.43 -45.54 -43.96
CA LEU A 29 22.24 -46.45 -43.16
C LEU A 29 21.65 -46.75 -41.84
N THR A 30 21.61 -48.00 -41.40
CA THR A 30 21.22 -48.37 -40.04
C THR A 30 22.35 -48.01 -39.06
N LYS A 31 22.06 -47.14 -38.13
CA LYS A 31 22.99 -46.71 -37.08
C LYS A 31 22.40 -47.05 -35.71
N LYS A 32 23.21 -46.95 -34.66
CA LYS A 32 22.79 -47.06 -33.29
C LYS A 32 22.86 -45.70 -32.62
N ILE A 33 21.87 -45.40 -31.73
CA ILE A 33 21.92 -44.28 -30.83
C ILE A 33 21.77 -44.83 -29.40
N THR A 34 22.55 -44.34 -28.45
CA THR A 34 22.38 -44.71 -27.06
C THR A 34 21.18 -43.97 -26.47
N TYR A 35 20.57 -44.53 -25.43
CA TYR A 35 19.50 -43.87 -24.66
C TYR A 35 19.94 -42.47 -24.21
N THR A 36 21.14 -42.32 -23.65
CA THR A 36 21.71 -41.04 -23.27
C THR A 36 21.74 -40.04 -24.42
N ASN A 37 22.26 -40.44 -25.58
CA ASN A 37 22.37 -39.54 -26.73
C ASN A 37 21.02 -39.21 -27.38
N LEU A 38 20.02 -40.08 -27.25
CA LEU A 38 18.67 -39.81 -27.71
C LEU A 38 18.04 -38.63 -26.99
N PHE A 39 18.33 -38.46 -25.67
CA PHE A 39 17.76 -37.43 -24.84
C PHE A 39 18.74 -36.28 -24.54
N THR A 40 20.03 -36.41 -24.86
CA THR A 40 21.00 -35.34 -24.77
C THR A 40 20.72 -34.28 -25.83
N ASN A 41 20.47 -33.03 -25.38
CA ASN A 41 20.12 -31.91 -26.28
C ASN A 41 18.83 -32.12 -27.10
N ALA A 42 17.94 -33.02 -26.67
CA ALA A 42 16.66 -33.21 -27.34
C ALA A 42 15.78 -31.98 -27.20
N THR A 43 15.36 -31.39 -28.32
CA THR A 43 14.28 -30.37 -28.32
C THR A 43 12.95 -31.12 -28.41
N LEU A 44 12.20 -31.12 -27.33
CA LEU A 44 10.87 -31.72 -27.28
C LEU A 44 9.83 -30.65 -27.59
N THR A 45 9.12 -30.77 -28.67
CA THR A 45 8.02 -29.88 -29.03
C THR A 45 6.74 -30.40 -28.37
N ASN A 46 6.15 -29.58 -27.51
CA ASN A 46 4.91 -29.91 -26.76
C ASN A 46 4.96 -31.23 -25.97
N PRO A 47 6.00 -31.51 -25.18
CA PRO A 47 6.04 -32.74 -24.42
C PRO A 47 4.96 -32.74 -23.34
N THR A 48 4.17 -33.83 -23.25
CA THR A 48 3.32 -34.08 -22.08
C THR A 48 4.16 -34.86 -21.06
N MET A 49 4.46 -34.24 -19.93
CA MET A 49 5.23 -34.85 -18.85
C MET A 49 4.35 -35.03 -17.63
N THR A 50 4.22 -36.25 -17.13
CA THR A 50 3.53 -36.53 -15.87
C THR A 50 4.54 -36.47 -14.74
N THR A 51 4.32 -35.56 -13.76
CA THR A 51 5.20 -35.37 -12.60
C THR A 51 6.70 -35.21 -12.92
N PRO A 52 7.08 -34.22 -13.76
CA PRO A 52 8.49 -34.03 -14.07
C PRO A 52 9.25 -33.54 -12.83
N THR A 53 10.36 -34.18 -12.50
CA THR A 53 11.31 -33.64 -11.52
C THR A 53 12.27 -32.73 -12.29
N LEU A 54 12.07 -31.41 -12.16
CA LEU A 54 12.94 -30.40 -12.74
C LEU A 54 13.97 -30.01 -11.69
N GLY A 55 15.25 -30.19 -11.95
CA GLY A 55 16.33 -29.68 -11.11
C GLY A 55 16.35 -28.14 -11.15
N VAL A 56 17.25 -27.57 -11.94
CA VAL A 56 17.19 -26.14 -12.27
C VAL A 56 16.42 -25.99 -13.57
N ALA A 57 15.20 -25.46 -13.52
CA ALA A 57 14.39 -25.17 -14.68
C ALA A 57 14.56 -23.71 -15.11
N ALA A 58 15.05 -23.47 -16.32
CA ALA A 58 14.98 -22.17 -16.96
C ALA A 58 13.64 -22.06 -17.70
N ALA A 59 12.63 -21.49 -17.06
CA ALA A 59 11.34 -21.23 -17.66
C ALA A 59 11.13 -19.73 -17.82
N THR A 60 10.79 -19.27 -19.03
CA THR A 60 10.44 -17.88 -19.30
C THR A 60 8.99 -17.55 -18.93
N SER A 61 8.13 -18.57 -18.87
CA SER A 61 6.76 -18.47 -18.40
C SER A 61 6.26 -19.81 -17.88
N ILE A 62 5.41 -19.75 -16.88
CA ILE A 62 4.69 -20.91 -16.35
C ILE A 62 3.21 -20.57 -16.43
N ASN A 63 2.46 -21.33 -17.26
CA ASN A 63 1.02 -21.14 -17.44
C ASN A 63 0.62 -19.65 -17.70
N LYS A 64 1.24 -19.03 -18.70
CA LYS A 64 1.10 -17.61 -19.07
C LYS A 64 1.70 -16.60 -18.06
N VAL A 65 2.38 -17.06 -17.02
CA VAL A 65 3.16 -16.20 -16.13
C VAL A 65 4.57 -16.09 -16.68
N ALA A 66 5.00 -14.89 -17.04
CA ALA A 66 6.38 -14.62 -17.39
C ALA A 66 7.23 -14.48 -16.12
N ILE A 67 8.29 -15.27 -16.03
CA ILE A 67 9.29 -15.14 -14.97
C ILE A 67 10.54 -14.56 -15.61
N THR A 68 10.81 -13.28 -15.34
CA THR A 68 12.00 -12.61 -15.85
C THR A 68 13.19 -12.94 -14.95
N ALA A 69 14.27 -13.43 -15.57
CA ALA A 69 15.48 -13.73 -14.82
C ALA A 69 16.10 -12.44 -14.26
N PRO A 70 16.37 -12.36 -12.95
CA PRO A 70 17.11 -11.23 -12.39
C PRO A 70 18.57 -11.28 -12.83
N ALA A 71 19.27 -10.14 -12.81
CA ALA A 71 20.69 -10.07 -13.15
C ALA A 71 21.57 -10.91 -12.21
N THR A 72 21.14 -11.07 -10.96
CA THR A 72 21.72 -11.95 -9.95
C THR A 72 20.63 -12.85 -9.39
N SER A 73 20.97 -13.78 -8.49
CA SER A 73 19.99 -14.70 -7.92
C SER A 73 18.93 -13.97 -7.10
N ALA A 74 17.68 -14.40 -7.21
CA ALA A 74 16.56 -13.98 -6.36
C ALA A 74 15.79 -15.21 -5.89
N THR A 75 15.13 -15.10 -4.73
CA THR A 75 14.33 -16.18 -4.16
C THR A 75 12.90 -15.73 -3.95
N LEU A 76 11.92 -16.44 -4.50
CA LEU A 76 10.52 -16.34 -4.14
C LEU A 76 10.17 -17.59 -3.32
N THR A 77 9.88 -17.39 -2.04
CA THR A 77 9.44 -18.47 -1.15
C THR A 77 7.98 -18.29 -0.76
N ILE A 78 7.16 -19.26 -1.09
CA ILE A 78 5.78 -19.36 -0.59
C ILE A 78 5.75 -20.55 0.35
N ALA A 79 5.42 -20.33 1.63
CA ALA A 79 5.40 -21.39 2.62
C ALA A 79 4.37 -22.49 2.25
N ASN A 80 4.59 -23.70 2.79
CA ASN A 80 3.73 -24.84 2.53
C ASN A 80 2.25 -24.53 2.83
N SER A 81 1.35 -24.97 1.97
CA SER A 81 -0.10 -24.74 2.06
C SER A 81 -0.53 -23.27 2.06
N LYS A 82 0.30 -22.36 1.52
CA LYS A 82 -0.03 -20.93 1.38
C LYS A 82 -0.20 -20.56 -0.08
N THR A 83 -1.00 -19.54 -0.33
CA THR A 83 -1.29 -19.01 -1.67
C THR A 83 -0.96 -17.52 -1.71
N LEU A 84 -0.31 -17.08 -2.79
CA LEU A 84 -0.19 -15.67 -3.15
C LEU A 84 -1.19 -15.38 -4.27
N THR A 85 -2.23 -14.60 -3.97
CA THR A 85 -3.24 -14.16 -4.96
C THR A 85 -3.09 -12.67 -5.19
N CYS A 86 -2.89 -12.27 -6.44
CA CYS A 86 -2.80 -10.87 -6.86
C CYS A 86 -3.87 -10.61 -7.92
N ASN A 87 -4.93 -9.89 -7.57
CA ASN A 87 -6.02 -9.55 -8.49
C ASN A 87 -5.72 -8.30 -9.32
N ASN A 88 -4.73 -7.50 -8.90
CA ASN A 88 -4.29 -6.28 -9.56
C ASN A 88 -2.76 -6.27 -9.65
N SER A 89 -2.21 -5.33 -10.42
CA SER A 89 -0.76 -5.11 -10.44
C SER A 89 -0.29 -4.61 -9.06
N ILE A 90 0.72 -5.25 -8.50
CA ILE A 90 1.33 -4.90 -7.21
C ILE A 90 2.82 -4.67 -7.43
N THR A 91 3.30 -3.51 -6.98
CA THR A 91 4.72 -3.21 -6.92
C THR A 91 5.13 -3.08 -5.45
N PHE A 92 6.09 -3.90 -5.02
CA PHE A 92 6.74 -3.75 -3.72
C PHE A 92 8.03 -2.98 -3.91
N ALA A 93 8.12 -1.80 -3.30
CA ALA A 93 9.32 -0.99 -3.28
C ALA A 93 9.70 -0.69 -1.83
N GLY A 94 10.97 -0.78 -1.51
CA GLY A 94 11.45 -0.57 -0.14
C GLY A 94 12.98 -0.60 -0.07
N THR A 95 13.51 -0.40 1.11
CA THR A 95 14.94 -0.57 1.40
C THR A 95 15.20 -2.02 1.78
N ASP A 96 16.33 -2.57 1.35
CA ASP A 96 16.74 -3.92 1.70
C ASP A 96 16.76 -4.13 3.23
N ALA A 97 16.50 -5.36 3.64
CA ALA A 97 16.43 -5.78 5.04
C ALA A 97 15.28 -5.13 5.86
N THR A 98 14.27 -4.53 5.21
CA THR A 98 13.04 -4.11 5.89
C THR A 98 11.99 -5.22 5.83
N THR A 99 11.18 -5.33 6.88
CA THR A 99 10.08 -6.30 6.96
C THR A 99 8.75 -5.57 7.06
N MET A 100 7.81 -5.93 6.19
CA MET A 100 6.40 -5.54 6.34
C MET A 100 5.65 -6.72 6.95
N THR A 101 5.16 -6.55 8.18
CA THR A 101 4.36 -7.56 8.86
C THR A 101 2.88 -7.28 8.64
N PHE A 102 2.17 -8.23 8.06
CA PHE A 102 0.71 -8.16 7.92
C PHE A 102 0.03 -8.72 9.18
N PRO A 103 -1.13 -8.16 9.59
CA PRO A 103 -1.90 -8.69 10.70
C PRO A 103 -2.28 -10.15 10.50
N GLY A 104 -2.43 -10.90 11.59
CA GLY A 104 -2.89 -12.29 11.56
C GLY A 104 -4.40 -12.46 11.29
N THR A 105 -5.12 -11.36 11.19
CA THR A 105 -6.56 -11.28 10.87
C THR A 105 -6.76 -10.40 9.64
N ASP A 106 -7.97 -10.43 9.06
CA ASP A 106 -8.31 -9.55 7.95
C ASP A 106 -8.08 -8.09 8.31
N ALA A 107 -7.38 -7.38 7.47
CA ALA A 107 -7.05 -5.97 7.68
C ALA A 107 -6.94 -5.22 6.35
N SER A 108 -7.29 -3.94 6.40
CA SER A 108 -7.01 -3.00 5.31
C SER A 108 -5.77 -2.19 5.62
N ILE A 109 -4.86 -2.09 4.65
CA ILE A 109 -3.69 -1.22 4.77
C ILE A 109 -4.16 0.22 4.55
N ALA A 110 -3.83 1.11 5.49
CA ALA A 110 -4.19 2.52 5.39
C ALA A 110 -3.55 3.17 4.15
N ARG A 111 -4.33 3.99 3.45
CA ARG A 111 -3.87 4.80 2.30
C ARG A 111 -3.38 6.15 2.79
N THR A 112 -2.44 6.76 2.06
CA THR A 112 -1.94 8.11 2.35
C THR A 112 -2.66 9.20 1.57
N ASP A 113 -3.46 8.83 0.56
CA ASP A 113 -4.10 9.71 -0.42
C ASP A 113 -5.63 9.82 -0.25
N ALA A 114 -6.21 9.18 0.78
CA ALA A 114 -7.64 9.21 1.07
C ALA A 114 -7.92 9.14 2.56
N ALA A 115 -9.07 9.69 2.97
CA ALA A 115 -9.56 9.55 4.34
C ALA A 115 -9.73 8.08 4.73
N GLN A 116 -9.33 7.74 5.95
CA GLN A 116 -9.44 6.40 6.50
C GLN A 116 -10.31 6.43 7.75
N THR A 117 -11.20 5.44 7.87
CA THR A 117 -11.99 5.24 9.09
C THR A 117 -11.43 4.06 9.87
N PHE A 118 -11.02 4.32 11.10
CA PHE A 118 -10.58 3.29 12.04
C PHE A 118 -11.69 3.06 13.07
N THR A 119 -12.27 1.86 13.10
CA THR A 119 -13.35 1.51 14.01
C THR A 119 -12.86 1.07 15.39
N GLY A 120 -11.59 0.69 15.49
CA GLY A 120 -10.95 0.35 16.76
C GLY A 120 -10.20 1.53 17.37
N THR A 121 -9.87 1.41 18.66
CA THR A 121 -9.02 2.39 19.36
C THR A 121 -7.66 2.48 18.69
N GLN A 122 -7.22 3.71 18.39
CA GLN A 122 -5.90 3.98 17.85
C GLN A 122 -4.99 4.52 18.95
N THR A 123 -3.83 3.88 19.14
CA THR A 123 -2.82 4.33 20.10
C THR A 123 -1.65 4.95 19.36
N PHE A 124 -1.39 6.22 19.60
CA PHE A 124 -0.25 6.93 19.05
C PHE A 124 0.83 7.04 20.13
N ALA A 125 1.95 6.32 19.96
CA ALA A 125 3.07 6.37 20.91
C ALA A 125 3.93 7.65 20.77
N GLY A 126 3.76 8.38 19.66
CA GLY A 126 4.43 9.65 19.40
C GLY A 126 3.45 10.82 19.30
N ALA A 127 3.97 12.02 19.06
CA ALA A 127 3.14 13.20 18.87
C ALA A 127 2.25 13.08 17.62
N VAL A 128 0.99 13.51 17.77
CA VAL A 128 0.08 13.70 16.63
C VAL A 128 0.28 15.13 16.11
N VAL A 129 0.72 15.26 14.86
CA VAL A 129 0.96 16.56 14.23
C VAL A 129 -0.27 16.93 13.39
N GLY A 130 -0.99 17.96 13.82
CA GLY A 130 -2.10 18.55 13.07
C GLY A 130 -1.60 19.64 12.12
N SER A 131 -2.29 19.81 10.99
CA SER A 131 -2.01 20.89 10.05
C SER A 131 -2.39 22.26 10.63
N VAL A 132 -1.64 23.30 10.26
CA VAL A 132 -1.81 24.67 10.75
C VAL A 132 -2.10 25.61 9.58
N GLN A 133 -3.12 26.45 9.74
CA GLN A 133 -3.36 27.63 8.91
C GLN A 133 -2.72 28.86 9.58
N SER A 134 -1.97 29.66 8.87
CA SER A 134 -1.61 31.00 9.27
C SER A 134 -2.62 31.98 8.65
N LEU A 135 -3.37 32.73 9.47
CA LEU A 135 -4.36 33.71 9.04
C LEU A 135 -3.98 35.08 9.58
N SER A 136 -3.83 36.03 8.67
CA SER A 136 -3.51 37.42 9.02
C SER A 136 -4.64 38.33 8.57
N GLY A 137 -5.17 39.13 9.51
CA GLY A 137 -6.32 40.00 9.28
C GLY A 137 -7.64 39.25 9.16
N PRO A 138 -8.69 39.94 8.65
CA PRO A 138 -10.02 39.34 8.47
C PRO A 138 -10.00 38.23 7.41
N GLY A 139 -10.80 37.19 7.59
CA GLY A 139 -10.87 36.09 6.64
C GLY A 139 -11.50 34.82 7.14
N ALA A 140 -11.47 33.79 6.31
CA ALA A 140 -12.04 32.49 6.64
C ALA A 140 -11.04 31.61 7.42
N VAL A 141 -11.47 31.17 8.58
CA VAL A 141 -10.84 30.09 9.32
C VAL A 141 -11.11 28.79 8.57
N ASN A 142 -10.06 28.15 8.13
CA ASN A 142 -10.12 26.94 7.30
C ASN A 142 -10.54 25.72 8.15
N VAL A 143 -11.58 25.03 7.73
CA VAL A 143 -12.05 23.81 8.41
C VAL A 143 -11.18 22.58 8.13
N THR A 144 -10.31 22.61 7.11
CA THR A 144 -9.48 21.45 6.73
C THR A 144 -8.18 21.33 7.55
N THR A 145 -7.80 22.38 8.28
CA THR A 145 -6.66 22.36 9.21
C THR A 145 -7.11 22.21 10.66
N PHE A 146 -6.29 21.51 11.46
CA PHE A 146 -6.61 21.35 12.89
C PHE A 146 -6.52 22.67 13.64
N THR A 147 -5.48 23.47 13.39
CA THR A 147 -5.23 24.74 14.09
C THR A 147 -5.22 25.92 13.11
N THR A 148 -5.76 27.06 13.56
CA THR A 148 -5.52 28.36 12.93
C THR A 148 -4.72 29.23 13.89
N ALA A 149 -3.52 29.64 13.47
CA ALA A 149 -2.72 30.68 14.10
C ALA A 149 -3.16 32.04 13.51
N PHE A 150 -3.90 32.80 14.30
CA PHE A 150 -4.46 34.09 13.89
C PHE A 150 -3.56 35.24 14.31
N THR A 151 -3.31 36.16 13.38
CA THR A 151 -2.65 37.44 13.62
C THR A 151 -3.62 38.55 13.27
N SER A 152 -3.98 39.43 14.18
CA SER A 152 -4.83 40.57 13.85
C SER A 152 -4.03 41.67 13.14
N THR A 153 -4.73 42.42 12.30
CA THR A 153 -4.18 43.56 11.56
C THR A 153 -4.95 44.84 11.86
N GLY A 154 -5.99 44.76 12.70
CA GLY A 154 -6.84 45.87 13.13
C GLY A 154 -7.85 45.47 14.21
N THR A 155 -8.53 46.44 14.73
CA THR A 155 -9.58 46.22 15.74
C THR A 155 -10.81 45.60 15.10
N GLY A 156 -11.25 44.42 15.58
CA GLY A 156 -12.46 43.76 15.14
C GLY A 156 -12.31 43.04 13.80
N ASP A 157 -11.12 42.49 13.49
CA ASP A 157 -10.94 41.66 12.32
C ASP A 157 -12.01 40.56 12.24
N ALA A 158 -12.82 40.57 11.20
CA ALA A 158 -13.93 39.64 11.03
C ALA A 158 -13.42 38.27 10.55
N LEU A 159 -13.60 37.25 11.37
CA LEU A 159 -13.26 35.85 11.07
C LEU A 159 -14.54 35.05 10.87
N THR A 160 -14.55 34.16 9.87
CA THR A 160 -15.67 33.24 9.65
C THR A 160 -15.20 31.80 9.79
N LEU A 161 -16.09 30.92 10.25
CA LEU A 161 -15.84 29.48 10.32
C LEU A 161 -17.06 28.77 9.74
N ALA A 162 -16.86 28.05 8.63
CA ALA A 162 -17.91 27.22 8.05
C ALA A 162 -18.21 26.00 8.94
N ASP A 163 -19.31 25.32 8.68
CA ASP A 163 -19.65 24.07 9.37
C ASP A 163 -18.58 23.00 9.13
N GLY A 164 -18.40 22.17 10.15
CA GLY A 164 -17.48 21.04 10.12
C GLY A 164 -18.15 19.71 9.80
N VAL A 165 -17.41 18.64 9.99
CA VAL A 165 -17.94 17.28 10.00
C VAL A 165 -18.15 16.85 11.45
N ALA A 166 -19.22 16.11 11.74
CA ALA A 166 -19.53 15.64 13.09
C ALA A 166 -18.32 14.97 13.76
N GLY A 167 -17.97 15.44 14.95
CA GLY A 167 -16.79 15.02 15.70
C GLY A 167 -15.51 15.80 15.39
N GLN A 168 -15.52 16.69 14.41
CA GLN A 168 -14.34 17.46 14.01
C GLN A 168 -13.93 18.46 15.12
N PHE A 169 -12.62 18.52 15.38
CA PHE A 169 -12.02 19.53 16.24
C PHE A 169 -11.39 20.68 15.43
N LYS A 170 -11.47 21.90 15.97
CA LYS A 170 -10.83 23.08 15.44
C LYS A 170 -10.26 23.93 16.57
N ALA A 171 -8.97 24.19 16.55
CA ALA A 171 -8.32 25.13 17.46
C ALA A 171 -8.04 26.46 16.76
N ILE A 172 -8.31 27.57 17.43
CA ILE A 172 -7.91 28.91 17.00
C ILE A 172 -7.08 29.52 18.12
N VAL A 173 -5.91 30.04 17.77
CA VAL A 173 -4.97 30.66 18.68
C VAL A 173 -4.64 32.06 18.16
N TYR A 174 -4.84 33.07 18.94
CA TYR A 174 -4.42 34.45 18.67
C TYR A 174 -2.93 34.58 18.99
N VAL A 175 -2.10 34.60 17.96
CA VAL A 175 -0.63 34.49 18.11
C VAL A 175 0.11 35.81 18.06
N ALA A 176 -0.46 36.82 17.40
CA ALA A 176 0.16 38.14 17.26
C ALA A 176 -0.88 39.21 16.88
N GLU A 177 -0.54 40.46 17.17
CA GLU A 177 -1.27 41.66 16.75
C GLU A 177 -0.32 42.61 16.04
N ALA A 178 -0.86 43.42 15.09
CA ALA A 178 -0.06 44.44 14.40
C ALA A 178 0.15 45.68 15.23
N ALA A 179 -0.86 46.06 16.06
CA ALA A 179 -0.80 47.15 17.02
C ALA A 179 -1.53 46.77 18.28
N GLY A 180 -1.11 47.33 19.44
CA GLY A 180 -1.77 47.04 20.72
C GLY A 180 -3.24 47.42 20.69
N ALA A 181 -4.10 46.55 21.22
CA ALA A 181 -5.56 46.57 21.23
C ALA A 181 -6.23 46.17 19.89
N ASP A 182 -5.54 45.55 18.97
CA ASP A 182 -6.17 44.85 17.83
C ASP A 182 -6.92 43.62 18.33
N THR A 183 -8.03 43.28 17.66
CA THR A 183 -8.92 42.18 18.10
C THR A 183 -9.41 41.38 16.92
N GLY A 184 -9.84 40.14 17.15
CA GLY A 184 -10.47 39.32 16.12
C GLY A 184 -11.86 38.85 16.61
N ILE A 185 -12.84 38.87 15.74
CA ILE A 185 -14.21 38.43 16.02
C ILE A 185 -14.53 37.24 15.12
N LEU A 186 -14.56 36.05 15.70
CA LEU A 186 -14.95 34.83 14.99
C LEU A 186 -16.46 34.65 15.05
N THR A 187 -17.07 34.52 13.86
CA THR A 187 -18.48 34.20 13.69
C THR A 187 -18.60 32.82 13.02
N PRO A 188 -18.78 31.72 13.77
CA PRO A 188 -19.08 30.43 13.17
C PRO A 188 -20.44 30.45 12.45
N ALA A 189 -20.59 29.70 11.36
CA ALA A 189 -21.83 29.61 10.62
C ALA A 189 -22.98 29.10 11.49
N ASN A 190 -22.70 28.10 12.33
CA ASN A 190 -23.60 27.62 13.38
C ASN A 190 -22.81 27.47 14.68
N PHE A 191 -23.28 28.08 15.75
CA PHE A 191 -22.57 28.15 17.02
C PHE A 191 -23.50 27.91 18.20
N GLY A 192 -23.31 26.81 18.92
CA GLY A 192 -24.18 26.39 20.00
C GLY A 192 -23.98 27.13 21.32
N ASN A 193 -22.89 27.89 21.48
CA ASN A 193 -22.62 28.65 22.73
C ASN A 193 -22.96 30.14 22.65
N GLY A 194 -23.45 30.64 21.49
CA GLY A 194 -23.72 32.04 21.29
C GLY A 194 -23.72 32.43 19.83
N THR A 195 -23.20 33.59 19.49
CA THR A 195 -23.10 34.08 18.11
C THR A 195 -21.68 34.36 17.68
N THR A 196 -20.81 34.81 18.59
CA THR A 196 -19.44 35.21 18.27
C THR A 196 -18.45 34.83 19.39
N ILE A 197 -17.18 34.72 18.97
CA ILE A 197 -16.05 34.59 19.89
C ILE A 197 -15.06 35.70 19.58
N THR A 198 -14.80 36.57 20.56
CA THR A 198 -13.88 37.69 20.42
C THR A 198 -12.54 37.39 21.09
N PHE A 199 -11.48 37.54 20.33
CA PHE A 199 -10.09 37.45 20.79
C PHE A 199 -9.59 38.89 21.04
N ASN A 200 -9.29 39.22 22.33
CA ASN A 200 -8.95 40.56 22.75
C ASN A 200 -7.45 40.74 23.07
N ALA A 201 -6.74 39.62 23.30
CA ALA A 201 -5.35 39.66 23.65
C ALA A 201 -4.58 38.48 23.05
N VAL A 202 -3.32 38.72 22.68
CA VAL A 202 -2.41 37.67 22.23
C VAL A 202 -2.28 36.58 23.30
N GLY A 203 -2.36 35.33 22.91
CA GLY A 203 -2.40 34.16 23.79
C GLY A 203 -3.80 33.60 24.06
N GLU A 204 -4.85 34.35 23.76
CA GLU A 204 -6.20 33.80 23.81
C GLU A 204 -6.42 32.72 22.80
N SER A 205 -7.21 31.70 23.13
CA SER A 205 -7.45 30.57 22.25
C SER A 205 -8.74 29.83 22.56
N VAL A 206 -9.30 29.19 21.57
CA VAL A 206 -10.45 28.30 21.76
C VAL A 206 -10.21 26.97 21.05
N LEU A 207 -10.70 25.89 21.65
CA LEU A 207 -10.86 24.59 21.02
C LEU A 207 -12.36 24.34 20.86
N LEU A 208 -12.77 24.16 19.61
CA LEU A 208 -14.14 23.89 19.21
C LEU A 208 -14.28 22.43 18.75
N GLN A 209 -15.47 21.86 18.94
CA GLN A 209 -15.87 20.60 18.33
C GLN A 209 -17.20 20.77 17.61
N PHE A 210 -17.31 20.27 16.38
CA PHE A 210 -18.56 20.25 15.63
C PHE A 210 -19.39 19.04 16.03
N LEU A 211 -20.56 19.25 16.64
CA LEU A 211 -21.42 18.16 17.14
C LEU A 211 -22.65 17.94 16.23
N GLY A 212 -22.42 17.87 14.93
CA GLY A 212 -23.42 17.52 13.93
C GLY A 212 -24.12 18.70 13.27
N THR A 213 -24.53 19.72 14.03
CA THR A 213 -25.18 20.93 13.52
C THR A 213 -24.44 22.21 13.90
N ASP A 214 -23.76 22.21 15.03
CA ASP A 214 -23.17 23.41 15.60
C ASP A 214 -21.75 23.16 16.09
N TRP A 215 -20.95 24.23 16.09
CA TRP A 215 -19.69 24.30 16.81
C TRP A 215 -19.94 24.56 18.32
N TRP A 216 -19.30 23.77 19.16
CA TRP A 216 -19.34 23.88 20.59
C TRP A 216 -17.96 24.13 21.18
N ILE A 217 -17.85 24.96 22.18
CA ILE A 217 -16.59 25.20 22.89
C ILE A 217 -16.27 24.01 23.78
N VAL A 218 -15.13 23.37 23.52
CA VAL A 218 -14.55 22.34 24.40
C VAL A 218 -13.62 22.98 25.44
N SER A 219 -12.87 23.99 25.01
CA SER A 219 -11.99 24.75 25.87
C SER A 219 -11.87 26.20 25.42
N ASN A 220 -11.80 27.12 26.33
CA ASN A 220 -11.63 28.55 26.11
C ASN A 220 -10.56 29.10 27.05
N ASN A 221 -9.56 29.77 26.49
CA ASN A 221 -8.55 30.49 27.24
C ASN A 221 -8.67 31.99 26.91
N GLY A 222 -9.44 32.70 27.70
CA GLY A 222 -9.52 34.17 27.71
C GLY A 222 -10.46 34.80 26.68
N ALA A 223 -10.81 34.13 25.57
CA ALA A 223 -11.69 34.72 24.55
C ALA A 223 -13.12 34.99 25.11
N THR A 224 -13.72 36.08 24.69
CA THR A 224 -15.07 36.48 25.09
C THR A 224 -16.11 35.87 24.15
N VAL A 225 -17.15 35.26 24.72
CA VAL A 225 -18.28 34.66 23.98
C VAL A 225 -19.52 35.49 24.11
N ALA A 226 -20.20 35.78 23.01
CA ALA A 226 -21.45 36.56 22.98
C ALA A 226 -22.55 35.85 22.16
#